data_6c24badd5d8b04deadcb73c13281b1ae
#
_entry.id   6c24badd5d8b04deadcb73c13281b1ae
#
_cell.length_a   1.000
_cell.length_b   1.000
_cell.length_c   1.000
_cell.angle_alpha   90.00
_cell.angle_beta   90.00
_cell.angle_gamma   90.00
#
_symmetry.space_group_name_H-M   'P 1'
#
loop_
_entity.id
_entity.type
_entity.pdbx_description
1 polymer ?
#
loop_
_entity_poly.entity_id
_entity_poly.type
_entity_poly.pdbx_seq_one_letter_code
_entity_poly.pdbx_strand_id
1 'polypeptide(L)'
;MSESVLIVGTGPGLSTSLARLCFSKGLKVALASRNIEKLNDLKKEIKAETFICDASNVKDVSNLFKQTDKSIGTPNLVIYNASSRPKKNSVVELDPIETQKSINITCFGAFLVAQEAAKRMLKRKSGSIFFTGATAGVKGFANSSVFAMGKFGLRGLAQSLARELHPQGIHVAHFVIDGVINKESSGDYQTIHPDEIAKTYLQLHHQ
;
A
#
# COMPACT_ATOMS: atom_id res chain seq x y z
N MET A 1 2.02 22.68 -10.06
CA MET A 1 3.09 21.69 -9.73
C MET A 1 2.59 20.32 -10.16
N SER A 2 3.45 19.46 -10.72
CA SER A 2 3.06 18.09 -11.08
C SER A 2 2.73 17.29 -9.81
N GLU A 3 1.66 16.49 -9.84
CA GLU A 3 1.30 15.59 -8.74
C GLU A 3 2.39 14.54 -8.49
N SER A 4 2.37 13.96 -7.31
CA SER A 4 3.34 12.95 -6.91
C SER A 4 2.69 11.82 -6.10
N VAL A 5 3.23 10.61 -6.27
CA VAL A 5 2.78 9.40 -5.57
C VAL A 5 3.91 8.72 -4.82
N LEU A 6 3.62 8.28 -3.61
CA LEU A 6 4.47 7.38 -2.83
C LEU A 6 3.79 6.01 -2.72
N ILE A 7 4.44 4.95 -3.19
CA ILE A 7 3.96 3.57 -3.07
C ILE A 7 4.84 2.83 -2.08
N VAL A 8 4.25 2.43 -0.95
CA VAL A 8 4.94 1.70 0.13
C VAL A 8 4.61 0.20 0.04
N GLY A 9 5.65 -0.62 0.02
CA GLY A 9 5.53 -2.06 -0.22
C GLY A 9 5.57 -2.40 -1.70
N THR A 10 6.52 -1.79 -2.43
CA THR A 10 6.67 -2.02 -3.86
C THR A 10 7.32 -3.37 -4.15
N GLY A 11 6.72 -4.09 -5.08
CA GLY A 11 7.15 -5.38 -5.59
C GLY A 11 6.55 -5.67 -6.97
N PRO A 12 6.79 -6.84 -7.55
CA PRO A 12 6.17 -7.24 -8.82
C PRO A 12 4.64 -7.31 -8.68
N GLY A 13 3.94 -7.16 -9.79
CA GLY A 13 2.48 -7.18 -9.84
C GLY A 13 1.84 -5.81 -9.64
N LEU A 14 0.87 -5.67 -8.73
CA LEU A 14 0.04 -4.47 -8.59
C LEU A 14 0.86 -3.18 -8.37
N SER A 15 1.85 -3.20 -7.50
CA SER A 15 2.64 -1.97 -7.24
C SER A 15 3.40 -1.50 -8.47
N THR A 16 3.90 -2.43 -9.28
CA THR A 16 4.58 -2.10 -10.55
C THR A 16 3.59 -1.51 -11.56
N SER A 17 2.39 -2.07 -11.69
CA SER A 17 1.34 -1.53 -12.56
C SER A 17 0.87 -0.15 -12.11
N LEU A 18 0.68 0.05 -10.81
CA LEU A 18 0.38 1.36 -10.23
C LEU A 18 1.47 2.40 -10.54
N ALA A 19 2.74 2.04 -10.35
CA ALA A 19 3.87 2.92 -10.60
C ALA A 19 3.94 3.36 -12.08
N ARG A 20 3.81 2.39 -13.02
CA ARG A 20 3.80 2.67 -14.45
C ARG A 20 2.63 3.56 -14.86
N LEU A 21 1.44 3.26 -14.36
CA LEU A 21 0.25 4.05 -14.67
C LEU A 21 0.38 5.48 -14.14
N CYS A 22 0.79 5.68 -12.89
CA CYS A 22 1.00 7.00 -12.33
C CYS A 22 2.02 7.80 -13.14
N PHE A 23 3.15 7.18 -13.49
CA PHE A 23 4.17 7.81 -14.33
C PHE A 23 3.62 8.19 -15.70
N SER A 24 2.88 7.31 -16.38
CA SER A 24 2.27 7.58 -17.69
C SER A 24 1.25 8.74 -17.67
N LYS A 25 0.73 9.04 -16.50
CA LYS A 25 -0.18 10.18 -16.25
C LYS A 25 0.54 11.44 -15.73
N GLY A 26 1.88 11.43 -15.74
CA GLY A 26 2.71 12.60 -15.42
C GLY A 26 2.96 12.80 -13.92
N LEU A 27 2.62 11.86 -13.06
CA LEU A 27 2.96 11.93 -11.63
C LEU A 27 4.45 11.64 -11.43
N LYS A 28 5.09 12.35 -10.51
CA LYS A 28 6.39 11.95 -9.96
C LYS A 28 6.20 10.74 -9.06
N VAL A 29 7.02 9.71 -9.23
CA VAL A 29 6.84 8.42 -8.53
C VAL A 29 7.97 8.16 -7.55
N ALA A 30 7.62 7.87 -6.30
CA ALA A 30 8.50 7.35 -5.26
C ALA A 30 8.06 5.93 -4.86
N LEU A 31 9.03 5.04 -4.75
CA LEU A 31 8.82 3.63 -4.44
C LEU A 31 9.58 3.26 -3.18
N ALA A 32 8.92 2.65 -2.21
CA ALA A 32 9.53 2.19 -0.98
C ALA A 32 9.43 0.67 -0.83
N SER A 33 10.56 0.03 -0.52
CA SER A 33 10.67 -1.41 -0.30
C SER A 33 11.85 -1.72 0.62
N ARG A 34 11.81 -2.86 1.31
CA ARG A 34 12.96 -3.36 2.09
C ARG A 34 14.17 -3.73 1.22
N ASN A 35 13.92 -4.15 0.00
CA ASN A 35 14.96 -4.43 -1.00
C ASN A 35 14.64 -3.65 -2.28
N ILE A 36 15.40 -2.59 -2.53
CA ILE A 36 15.24 -1.71 -3.70
C ILE A 36 15.95 -2.22 -4.95
N GLU A 37 16.85 -3.20 -4.86
CA GLU A 37 17.54 -3.76 -6.02
C GLU A 37 16.57 -4.37 -7.02
N LYS A 38 15.50 -5.01 -6.51
CA LYS A 38 14.39 -5.55 -7.32
C LYS A 38 13.66 -4.49 -8.15
N LEU A 39 13.84 -3.21 -7.81
CA LEU A 39 13.16 -2.09 -8.45
C LEU A 39 14.04 -1.37 -9.49
N ASN A 40 15.29 -1.82 -9.69
CA ASN A 40 16.24 -1.13 -10.55
C ASN A 40 15.76 -0.93 -11.99
N ASP A 41 15.14 -1.94 -12.57
CA ASP A 41 14.60 -1.85 -13.93
C ASP A 41 13.40 -0.90 -13.98
N LEU A 42 12.46 -1.05 -13.05
CA LEU A 42 11.30 -0.16 -12.93
C LEU A 42 11.74 1.29 -12.66
N LYS A 43 12.73 1.49 -11.76
CA LYS A 43 13.31 2.81 -11.47
C LYS A 43 13.83 3.47 -12.73
N LYS A 44 14.58 2.75 -13.56
CA LYS A 44 15.13 3.27 -14.84
C LYS A 44 14.01 3.57 -15.84
N GLU A 45 13.05 2.65 -15.97
CA GLU A 45 11.93 2.73 -16.91
C GLU A 45 11.09 3.99 -16.69
N ILE A 46 10.69 4.24 -15.43
CA ILE A 46 9.76 5.32 -15.09
C ILE A 46 10.43 6.49 -14.34
N LYS A 47 11.75 6.54 -14.29
CA LYS A 47 12.53 7.59 -13.59
C LYS A 47 12.07 7.80 -12.13
N ALA A 48 11.72 6.71 -11.45
CA ALA A 48 11.21 6.77 -10.08
C ALA A 48 12.34 7.01 -9.07
N GLU A 49 12.02 7.67 -7.96
CA GLU A 49 12.83 7.66 -6.77
C GLU A 49 12.60 6.37 -5.96
N THR A 50 13.65 5.80 -5.38
CA THR A 50 13.54 4.55 -4.62
C THR A 50 14.15 4.69 -3.24
N PHE A 51 13.46 4.19 -2.20
CA PHE A 51 13.85 4.30 -0.81
C PHE A 51 13.80 2.95 -0.11
N ILE A 52 14.83 2.65 0.68
CA ILE A 52 14.82 1.49 1.59
C ILE A 52 13.94 1.85 2.78
N CYS A 53 12.94 1.01 3.06
CA CYS A 53 12.04 1.21 4.19
C CYS A 53 11.45 -0.13 4.64
N ASP A 54 11.61 -0.44 5.92
CA ASP A 54 10.74 -1.38 6.61
C ASP A 54 9.51 -0.61 7.11
N ALA A 55 8.37 -0.87 6.48
CA ALA A 55 7.13 -0.17 6.81
C ALA A 55 6.65 -0.42 8.26
N SER A 56 7.13 -1.47 8.93
CA SER A 56 6.82 -1.75 10.33
C SER A 56 7.72 -0.99 11.33
N ASN A 57 8.74 -0.29 10.83
CA ASN A 57 9.69 0.47 11.66
C ASN A 57 9.36 1.96 11.66
N VAL A 58 9.13 2.51 12.85
CA VAL A 58 8.76 3.93 13.04
C VAL A 58 9.80 4.90 12.47
N LYS A 59 11.10 4.61 12.71
CA LYS A 59 12.20 5.48 12.25
C LYS A 59 12.33 5.43 10.74
N ASP A 60 12.21 4.25 10.14
CA ASP A 60 12.29 4.08 8.69
C ASP A 60 11.17 4.83 7.98
N VAL A 61 9.93 4.71 8.47
CA VAL A 61 8.78 5.43 7.90
C VAL A 61 8.94 6.94 8.03
N SER A 62 9.37 7.44 9.20
CA SER A 62 9.64 8.87 9.38
C SER A 62 10.73 9.38 8.41
N ASN A 63 11.81 8.61 8.24
CA ASN A 63 12.88 8.95 7.30
C ASN A 63 12.43 8.88 5.85
N LEU A 64 11.63 7.88 5.48
CA LEU A 64 11.04 7.75 4.15
C LEU A 64 10.33 9.04 3.76
N PHE A 65 9.43 9.55 4.60
CA PHE A 65 8.70 10.76 4.27
C PHE A 65 9.57 12.01 4.21
N LYS A 66 10.60 12.13 5.06
CA LYS A 66 11.58 13.23 4.98
C LYS A 66 12.37 13.21 3.67
N GLN A 67 12.75 12.03 3.20
CA GLN A 67 13.47 11.85 1.93
C GLN A 67 12.54 12.10 0.73
N THR A 68 11.31 11.60 0.79
CA THR A 68 10.30 11.81 -0.24
C THR A 68 9.97 13.29 -0.41
N ASP A 69 9.78 14.03 0.70
CA ASP A 69 9.53 15.48 0.68
C ASP A 69 10.64 16.25 -0.04
N LYS A 70 11.90 15.81 0.08
CA LYS A 70 13.06 16.43 -0.59
C LYS A 70 13.18 16.10 -2.07
N SER A 71 12.77 14.89 -2.48
CA SER A 71 12.98 14.40 -3.85
C SER A 71 11.82 14.71 -4.79
N ILE A 72 10.59 14.41 -4.40
CA ILE A 72 9.39 14.60 -5.23
C ILE A 72 8.38 15.58 -4.64
N GLY A 73 8.66 16.14 -3.47
CA GLY A 73 7.74 16.94 -2.69
C GLY A 73 6.81 16.09 -1.83
N THR A 74 5.92 16.75 -1.08
CA THR A 74 4.89 16.04 -0.31
C THR A 74 3.93 15.30 -1.22
N PRO A 75 3.81 13.95 -1.13
CA PRO A 75 2.99 13.17 -2.05
C PRO A 75 1.51 13.59 -2.04
N ASN A 76 0.91 13.68 -3.23
CA ASN A 76 -0.53 13.89 -3.39
C ASN A 76 -1.30 12.59 -3.14
N LEU A 77 -0.70 11.47 -3.53
CA LEU A 77 -1.23 10.13 -3.34
C LEU A 77 -0.22 9.28 -2.56
N VAL A 78 -0.67 8.63 -1.50
CA VAL A 78 0.11 7.63 -0.76
C VAL A 78 -0.63 6.30 -0.83
N ILE A 79 0.03 5.26 -1.36
CA ILE A 79 -0.54 3.93 -1.49
C ILE A 79 0.21 2.96 -0.58
N TYR A 80 -0.50 2.38 0.39
CA TYR A 80 0.03 1.33 1.22
C TYR A 80 -0.33 -0.05 0.64
N ASN A 81 0.68 -0.71 0.09
CA ASN A 81 0.54 -2.03 -0.52
C ASN A 81 1.34 -3.13 0.22
N ALA A 82 2.13 -2.75 1.24
CA ALA A 82 2.89 -3.73 2.01
C ALA A 82 1.95 -4.67 2.77
N SER A 83 2.26 -5.95 2.69
CA SER A 83 1.52 -7.00 3.37
C SER A 83 2.40 -8.20 3.63
N SER A 84 2.16 -8.90 4.72
CA SER A 84 2.74 -10.20 5.00
C SER A 84 1.64 -11.25 4.93
N ARG A 85 1.87 -12.31 4.15
CA ARG A 85 0.98 -13.46 4.03
C ARG A 85 1.76 -14.73 4.37
N PRO A 86 1.80 -15.13 5.65
CA PRO A 86 2.42 -16.37 6.05
C PRO A 86 1.81 -17.58 5.34
N LYS A 87 2.52 -18.70 5.30
CA LYS A 87 1.94 -19.95 4.82
C LYS A 87 0.70 -20.28 5.66
N LYS A 88 -0.30 -20.82 4.99
CA LYS A 88 -1.50 -21.33 5.66
C LYS A 88 -1.10 -22.43 6.62
N ASN A 89 -1.54 -22.33 7.89
CA ASN A 89 -1.26 -23.32 8.90
C ASN A 89 -2.35 -23.35 9.96
N SER A 90 -2.43 -24.47 10.70
CA SER A 90 -3.30 -24.61 11.86
C SER A 90 -2.90 -23.60 12.95
N VAL A 91 -3.88 -23.06 13.66
CA VAL A 91 -3.63 -22.05 14.69
C VAL A 91 -2.69 -22.56 15.80
N VAL A 92 -2.68 -23.86 16.08
CA VAL A 92 -1.81 -24.47 17.09
C VAL A 92 -0.34 -24.58 16.67
N GLU A 93 -0.06 -24.39 15.39
CA GLU A 93 1.28 -24.49 14.80
C GLU A 93 1.85 -23.11 14.40
N LEU A 94 1.09 -22.05 14.62
CA LEU A 94 1.55 -20.71 14.30
C LEU A 94 2.60 -20.22 15.29
N ASP A 95 3.70 -19.71 14.77
CA ASP A 95 4.71 -19.01 15.58
C ASP A 95 4.20 -17.63 16.00
N PRO A 96 4.13 -17.32 17.32
CA PRO A 96 3.63 -16.03 17.80
C PRO A 96 4.49 -14.84 17.34
N ILE A 97 5.81 -15.01 17.22
CA ILE A 97 6.73 -13.94 16.81
C ILE A 97 6.54 -13.61 15.33
N GLU A 98 6.48 -14.64 14.48
CA GLU A 98 6.19 -14.43 13.05
C GLU A 98 4.76 -13.88 12.82
N THR A 99 3.80 -14.29 13.66
CA THR A 99 2.45 -13.74 13.65
C THR A 99 2.47 -12.24 13.96
N GLN A 100 3.17 -11.83 15.01
CA GLN A 100 3.30 -10.42 15.36
C GLN A 100 3.98 -9.61 14.26
N LYS A 101 5.08 -10.11 13.70
CA LYS A 101 5.75 -9.47 12.55
C LYS A 101 4.81 -9.26 11.37
N SER A 102 4.00 -10.28 11.07
CA SER A 102 3.03 -10.20 9.97
C SER A 102 1.98 -9.10 10.19
N ILE A 103 1.45 -9.00 11.40
CA ILE A 103 0.49 -7.96 11.79
C ILE A 103 1.16 -6.58 11.74
N ASN A 104 2.38 -6.48 12.26
CA ASN A 104 3.16 -5.25 12.23
C ASN A 104 3.37 -4.74 10.79
N ILE A 105 3.69 -5.61 9.85
CA ILE A 105 3.84 -5.22 8.45
C ILE A 105 2.48 -4.84 7.86
N THR A 106 1.43 -5.64 8.06
CA THR A 106 0.17 -5.47 7.30
C THR A 106 -0.70 -4.34 7.87
N CYS A 107 -0.76 -4.18 9.19
CA CYS A 107 -1.67 -3.25 9.88
C CYS A 107 -0.92 -2.08 10.53
N PHE A 108 0.03 -2.36 11.42
CA PHE A 108 0.74 -1.28 12.14
C PHE A 108 1.55 -0.40 11.21
N GLY A 109 2.24 -0.97 10.22
CA GLY A 109 2.96 -0.20 9.20
C GLY A 109 2.04 0.68 8.37
N ALA A 110 0.81 0.22 8.08
CA ALA A 110 -0.20 1.05 7.41
C ALA A 110 -0.58 2.27 8.27
N PHE A 111 -0.72 2.08 9.59
CA PHE A 111 -0.95 3.19 10.52
C PHE A 111 0.21 4.20 10.48
N LEU A 112 1.47 3.75 10.57
CA LEU A 112 2.64 4.63 10.56
C LEU A 112 2.70 5.46 9.27
N VAL A 113 2.50 4.84 8.12
CA VAL A 113 2.53 5.51 6.82
C VAL A 113 1.37 6.49 6.69
N ALA A 114 0.16 6.09 7.09
CA ALA A 114 -1.00 6.97 7.05
C ALA A 114 -0.85 8.18 7.98
N GLN A 115 -0.27 8.01 9.17
CA GLN A 115 -0.02 9.08 10.11
C GLN A 115 0.95 10.11 9.52
N GLU A 116 2.07 9.68 8.94
CA GLU A 116 3.03 10.59 8.30
C GLU A 116 2.46 11.30 7.06
N ALA A 117 1.64 10.60 6.26
CA ALA A 117 0.91 11.20 5.15
C ALA A 117 -0.09 12.26 5.64
N ALA A 118 -0.93 11.91 6.62
CA ALA A 118 -1.95 12.81 7.16
C ALA A 118 -1.34 14.09 7.76
N LYS A 119 -0.26 13.99 8.55
CA LYS A 119 0.46 15.17 9.10
C LYS A 119 0.85 16.20 8.04
N ARG A 120 1.13 15.75 6.81
CA ARG A 120 1.51 16.59 5.68
C ARG A 120 0.31 17.09 4.89
N MET A 121 -0.62 16.20 4.59
CA MET A 121 -1.80 16.48 3.78
C MET A 121 -2.77 17.43 4.48
N LEU A 122 -2.92 17.33 5.79
CA LEU A 122 -3.75 18.24 6.60
C LEU A 122 -3.32 19.70 6.48
N LYS A 123 -2.03 19.98 6.32
CA LYS A 123 -1.52 21.36 6.15
C LYS A 123 -2.04 22.03 4.87
N ARG A 124 -2.30 21.24 3.83
CA ARG A 124 -2.82 21.73 2.53
C ARG A 124 -4.29 21.37 2.31
N LYS A 125 -4.92 20.61 3.24
CA LYS A 125 -6.31 20.12 3.16
C LYS A 125 -6.60 19.37 1.85
N SER A 126 -5.63 18.57 1.38
CA SER A 126 -5.72 17.86 0.10
C SER A 126 -4.78 16.67 0.07
N GLY A 127 -5.22 15.58 -0.54
CA GLY A 127 -4.43 14.36 -0.78
C GLY A 127 -5.25 13.10 -0.64
N SER A 128 -4.64 11.97 -1.02
CA SER A 128 -5.27 10.65 -0.95
C SER A 128 -4.38 9.63 -0.24
N ILE A 129 -4.97 8.84 0.65
CA ILE A 129 -4.30 7.74 1.36
C ILE A 129 -5.07 6.46 1.06
N PHE A 130 -4.45 5.55 0.30
CA PHE A 130 -5.06 4.35 -0.21
C PHE A 130 -4.43 3.08 0.35
N PHE A 131 -5.27 2.10 0.72
CA PHE A 131 -4.84 0.85 1.29
C PHE A 131 -5.26 -0.33 0.42
N THR A 132 -4.29 -1.20 0.11
CA THR A 132 -4.55 -2.45 -0.61
C THR A 132 -5.08 -3.51 0.35
N GLY A 133 -6.37 -3.75 0.28
CA GLY A 133 -7.08 -4.78 1.02
C GLY A 133 -7.11 -6.13 0.30
N ALA A 134 -7.90 -7.03 0.83
CA ALA A 134 -8.16 -8.35 0.28
C ALA A 134 -9.47 -8.89 0.84
N THR A 135 -10.05 -9.94 0.23
CA THR A 135 -11.19 -10.70 0.77
C THR A 135 -10.98 -11.10 2.23
N ALA A 136 -9.74 -11.42 2.62
CA ALA A 136 -9.38 -11.74 4.00
C ALA A 136 -9.57 -10.57 5.01
N GLY A 137 -9.87 -9.37 4.54
CA GLY A 137 -10.31 -8.24 5.37
C GLY A 137 -11.84 -8.11 5.50
N VAL A 138 -12.58 -9.03 4.89
CA VAL A 138 -14.06 -9.06 4.90
C VAL A 138 -14.58 -10.35 5.54
N LYS A 139 -13.88 -11.48 5.30
CA LYS A 139 -14.18 -12.77 5.93
C LYS A 139 -12.90 -13.55 6.21
N GLY A 140 -12.90 -14.33 7.30
CA GLY A 140 -11.84 -15.26 7.63
C GLY A 140 -11.90 -16.54 6.82
N PHE A 141 -10.74 -17.18 6.65
CA PHE A 141 -10.62 -18.49 6.01
C PHE A 141 -9.87 -19.44 6.96
N ALA A 142 -10.20 -20.72 6.91
CA ALA A 142 -9.47 -21.73 7.65
C ALA A 142 -7.96 -21.65 7.35
N ASN A 143 -7.13 -21.85 8.39
CA ASN A 143 -5.67 -21.83 8.31
C ASN A 143 -5.07 -20.48 7.78
N SER A 144 -5.81 -19.39 7.88
CA SER A 144 -5.39 -18.06 7.37
C SER A 144 -5.62 -16.94 8.40
N SER A 145 -5.64 -17.28 9.70
CA SER A 145 -5.97 -16.35 10.79
C SER A 145 -5.03 -15.13 10.81
N VAL A 146 -3.72 -15.32 10.66
CA VAL A 146 -2.74 -14.23 10.70
C VAL A 146 -2.98 -13.21 9.59
N PHE A 147 -3.22 -13.70 8.37
CA PHE A 147 -3.50 -12.80 7.23
C PHE A 147 -4.83 -12.07 7.41
N ALA A 148 -5.85 -12.78 7.92
CA ALA A 148 -7.14 -12.17 8.25
C ALA A 148 -7.00 -11.08 9.32
N MET A 149 -6.33 -11.36 10.45
CA MET A 149 -6.08 -10.36 11.51
C MET A 149 -5.46 -9.08 10.94
N GLY A 150 -4.41 -9.19 10.12
CA GLY A 150 -3.77 -8.04 9.51
C GLY A 150 -4.70 -7.26 8.56
N LYS A 151 -5.47 -7.96 7.73
CA LYS A 151 -6.36 -7.33 6.73
C LYS A 151 -7.64 -6.75 7.34
N PHE A 152 -8.22 -7.36 8.38
CA PHE A 152 -9.33 -6.77 9.14
C PHE A 152 -8.86 -5.53 9.91
N GLY A 153 -7.69 -5.58 10.56
CA GLY A 153 -7.10 -4.41 11.21
C GLY A 153 -6.86 -3.27 10.22
N LEU A 154 -6.31 -3.57 9.05
CA LEU A 154 -6.13 -2.59 7.97
C LEU A 154 -7.46 -1.96 7.52
N ARG A 155 -8.52 -2.75 7.38
CA ARG A 155 -9.85 -2.26 7.01
C ARG A 155 -10.43 -1.36 8.10
N GLY A 156 -10.32 -1.76 9.38
CA GLY A 156 -10.77 -0.96 10.52
C GLY A 156 -10.06 0.40 10.58
N LEU A 157 -8.72 0.40 10.40
CA LEU A 157 -7.92 1.60 10.30
C LEU A 157 -8.42 2.52 9.17
N ALA A 158 -8.57 1.99 7.96
CA ALA A 158 -9.01 2.77 6.81
C ALA A 158 -10.40 3.40 7.02
N GLN A 159 -11.34 2.66 7.61
CA GLN A 159 -12.68 3.17 7.91
C GLN A 159 -12.65 4.30 8.94
N SER A 160 -11.83 4.18 9.98
CA SER A 160 -11.66 5.22 11.01
C SER A 160 -11.06 6.49 10.38
N LEU A 161 -9.96 6.34 9.65
CA LEU A 161 -9.28 7.45 8.99
C LEU A 161 -10.18 8.14 7.94
N ALA A 162 -11.00 7.39 7.20
CA ALA A 162 -11.93 7.98 6.25
C ALA A 162 -12.91 8.93 6.95
N ARG A 163 -13.50 8.51 8.08
CA ARG A 163 -14.43 9.36 8.84
C ARG A 163 -13.75 10.59 9.45
N GLU A 164 -12.51 10.44 9.88
CA GLU A 164 -11.73 11.53 10.49
C GLU A 164 -11.23 12.54 9.46
N LEU A 165 -10.71 12.07 8.34
CA LEU A 165 -9.93 12.88 7.41
C LEU A 165 -10.72 13.40 6.19
N HIS A 166 -11.81 12.72 5.75
CA HIS A 166 -12.65 13.23 4.64
C HIS A 166 -13.21 14.64 4.91
N PRO A 167 -13.73 14.97 6.10
CA PRO A 167 -14.18 16.32 6.38
C PRO A 167 -13.08 17.38 6.31
N GLN A 168 -11.82 16.94 6.33
CA GLN A 168 -10.64 17.79 6.27
C GLN A 168 -9.98 17.81 4.87
N GLY A 169 -10.68 17.28 3.85
CA GLY A 169 -10.24 17.30 2.45
C GLY A 169 -9.22 16.21 2.08
N ILE A 170 -9.10 15.14 2.87
CA ILE A 170 -8.20 14.04 2.55
C ILE A 170 -9.02 12.80 2.20
N HIS A 171 -8.83 12.29 1.01
CA HIS A 171 -9.53 11.10 0.53
C HIS A 171 -8.84 9.83 1.05
N VAL A 172 -9.57 9.01 1.79
CA VAL A 172 -9.09 7.71 2.29
C VAL A 172 -9.91 6.58 1.67
N ALA A 173 -9.24 5.63 1.02
CA ALA A 173 -9.90 4.48 0.42
C ALA A 173 -9.21 3.15 0.77
N HIS A 174 -10.01 2.08 0.84
CA HIS A 174 -9.57 0.72 1.07
C HIS A 174 -10.10 -0.18 -0.04
N PHE A 175 -9.20 -0.75 -0.84
CA PHE A 175 -9.53 -1.58 -1.99
C PHE A 175 -9.60 -3.05 -1.58
N VAL A 176 -10.78 -3.63 -1.57
CA VAL A 176 -10.97 -5.07 -1.31
C VAL A 176 -10.77 -5.82 -2.63
N ILE A 177 -9.60 -6.42 -2.79
CA ILE A 177 -9.30 -7.23 -3.99
C ILE A 177 -9.76 -8.66 -3.72
N ASP A 178 -10.79 -9.06 -4.46
CA ASP A 178 -11.40 -10.40 -4.35
C ASP A 178 -10.99 -11.27 -5.53
N GLY A 179 -9.76 -11.76 -5.51
CA GLY A 179 -9.20 -12.62 -6.55
C GLY A 179 -7.67 -12.72 -6.46
N VAL A 180 -7.10 -13.47 -7.35
CA VAL A 180 -5.64 -13.60 -7.52
C VAL A 180 -5.16 -12.53 -8.48
N ILE A 181 -4.21 -11.71 -8.02
CA ILE A 181 -3.60 -10.69 -8.88
C ILE A 181 -2.56 -11.37 -9.76
N ASN A 182 -2.84 -11.52 -11.04
CA ASN A 182 -1.91 -12.08 -12.01
C ASN A 182 -2.18 -11.49 -13.41
N LYS A 183 -1.17 -11.54 -14.28
CA LYS A 183 -1.29 -11.16 -15.70
C LYS A 183 -1.91 -12.28 -16.55
N GLU A 184 -1.73 -13.51 -16.12
CA GLU A 184 -2.22 -14.70 -16.82
C GLU A 184 -3.33 -15.36 -16.00
N SER A 185 -4.35 -15.88 -16.67
CA SER A 185 -5.42 -16.65 -16.02
C SER A 185 -4.85 -17.92 -15.39
N SER A 186 -5.14 -18.16 -14.13
CA SER A 186 -4.66 -19.31 -13.36
C SER A 186 -5.75 -20.37 -13.13
N GLY A 187 -6.56 -20.68 -14.14
CA GLY A 187 -7.54 -21.78 -14.11
C GLY A 187 -8.67 -21.57 -13.09
N ASP A 188 -8.62 -22.24 -11.93
CA ASP A 188 -9.73 -22.35 -10.97
C ASP A 188 -10.05 -21.10 -10.13
N TYR A 189 -9.28 -20.01 -10.23
CA TYR A 189 -9.48 -18.81 -9.43
C TYR A 189 -9.77 -17.60 -10.31
N GLN A 190 -10.68 -16.75 -9.86
CA GLN A 190 -10.89 -15.45 -10.50
C GLN A 190 -9.56 -14.67 -10.48
N THR A 191 -9.01 -14.46 -11.67
CA THR A 191 -7.77 -13.71 -11.87
C THR A 191 -8.12 -12.29 -12.27
N ILE A 192 -7.48 -11.32 -11.60
CA ILE A 192 -7.65 -9.90 -11.88
C ILE A 192 -6.33 -9.36 -12.37
N HIS A 193 -6.35 -8.76 -13.57
CA HIS A 193 -5.14 -8.16 -14.13
C HIS A 193 -4.70 -6.94 -13.30
N PRO A 194 -3.42 -6.83 -12.90
CA PRO A 194 -2.96 -5.74 -12.05
C PRO A 194 -3.15 -4.34 -12.64
N ASP A 195 -3.13 -4.21 -13.97
CA ASP A 195 -3.33 -2.92 -14.62
C ASP A 195 -4.79 -2.44 -14.50
N GLU A 196 -5.78 -3.34 -14.50
CA GLU A 196 -7.18 -2.97 -14.29
C GLU A 196 -7.41 -2.49 -12.86
N ILE A 197 -6.78 -3.14 -11.88
CA ILE A 197 -6.81 -2.66 -10.49
C ILE A 197 -6.17 -1.27 -10.41
N ALA A 198 -5.02 -1.08 -11.05
CA ALA A 198 -4.30 0.20 -11.03
C ALA A 198 -5.14 1.34 -11.60
N LYS A 199 -5.92 1.11 -12.67
CA LYS A 199 -6.85 2.10 -13.24
C LYS A 199 -7.87 2.58 -12.20
N THR A 200 -8.45 1.64 -11.42
CA THR A 200 -9.42 1.97 -10.36
C THR A 200 -8.82 2.86 -9.28
N TYR A 201 -7.55 2.59 -8.88
CA TYR A 201 -6.87 3.46 -7.89
C TYR A 201 -6.74 4.89 -8.40
N LEU A 202 -6.30 5.07 -9.64
CA LEU A 202 -6.07 6.40 -10.17
C LEU A 202 -7.39 7.14 -10.46
N GLN A 203 -8.41 6.45 -10.94
CA GLN A 203 -9.75 7.03 -11.09
C GLN A 203 -10.29 7.56 -9.76
N LEU A 204 -10.13 6.78 -8.68
CA LEU A 204 -10.62 7.19 -7.37
C LEU A 204 -9.79 8.35 -6.78
N HIS A 205 -8.52 8.48 -7.13
CA HIS A 205 -7.69 9.61 -6.70
C HIS A 205 -8.15 10.94 -7.27
N HIS A 206 -8.72 10.93 -8.48
CA HIS A 206 -9.18 12.13 -9.19
C HIS A 206 -10.67 12.45 -8.97
N GLN A 207 -11.38 11.75 -8.07
CA GLN A 207 -12.73 12.08 -7.61
C GLN A 207 -12.71 13.09 -6.47
#